data_230db4f1fbe9b1998cb6967d95a76979
#
_entry.id   230db4f1fbe9b1998cb6967d95a76979
#
_cell.length_a   1.000
_cell.length_b   1.000
_cell.length_c   1.000
_cell.angle_alpha   90.00
_cell.angle_beta   90.00
_cell.angle_gamma   90.00
#
_symmetry.space_group_name_H-M   'P 1'
#
loop_
_entity.id
_entity.type
_entity.pdbx_description
1 polymer ?
#
loop_
_entity_poly.entity_id
_entity_poly.type
_entity_poly.pdbx_seq_one_letter_code
_entity_poly.pdbx_strand_id
1 'polypeptide(L)'
;MNTQLPDRWWTALRWLLGALMLWAAVSKLANPTDFLSSIYAYKTPLPRPLMQIAAVVLPWMELLCGLLLIANVWSETALATVIGLLVIFVLATGQAWARGLDISCGCFNLEIFGADRSSKLLKFIESASFAFFRNLVLVSLAGMLLRRRLNELDGGSTNPLTPF
;
A
#
# COMPACT_ATOMS: atom_id res chain seq x y z
N MET A 1 -20.49 16.61 16.82
CA MET A 1 -19.16 16.74 17.43
C MET A 1 -18.12 16.55 16.33
N ASN A 2 -17.67 17.67 15.71
CA ASN A 2 -16.59 17.65 14.71
C ASN A 2 -15.25 17.52 15.44
N THR A 3 -14.81 16.30 15.67
CA THR A 3 -13.44 16.02 16.06
C THR A 3 -12.52 16.19 14.85
N GLN A 4 -12.28 17.45 14.47
CA GLN A 4 -11.25 17.77 13.48
C GLN A 4 -9.91 17.44 14.15
N LEU A 5 -9.30 16.32 13.75
CA LEU A 5 -7.94 16.00 14.13
C LEU A 5 -7.02 17.15 13.68
N PRO A 6 -6.06 17.61 14.49
CA PRO A 6 -5.15 18.69 14.11
C PRO A 6 -4.35 18.32 12.86
N ASP A 7 -4.02 19.29 12.04
CA ASP A 7 -3.35 19.10 10.73
C ASP A 7 -2.05 18.27 10.81
N ARG A 8 -1.38 18.31 11.97
CA ARG A 8 -0.19 17.50 12.24
C ARG A 8 -0.45 16.00 12.18
N TRP A 9 -1.62 15.53 12.61
CA TRP A 9 -1.97 14.09 12.55
C TRP A 9 -2.17 13.62 11.10
N TRP A 10 -2.78 14.44 10.26
CA TRP A 10 -2.98 14.10 8.86
C TRP A 10 -1.66 14.07 8.10
N THR A 11 -0.76 14.98 8.39
CA THR A 11 0.59 14.96 7.85
C THR A 11 1.36 13.72 8.32
N ALA A 12 1.27 13.38 9.59
CA ALA A 12 1.90 12.17 10.14
C ALA A 12 1.36 10.89 9.51
N LEU A 13 0.03 10.78 9.33
CA LEU A 13 -0.61 9.63 8.67
C LEU A 13 -0.18 9.49 7.21
N ARG A 14 -0.06 10.60 6.49
CA ARG A 14 0.45 10.61 5.12
C ARG A 14 1.90 10.15 5.04
N TRP A 15 2.75 10.65 5.93
CA TRP A 15 4.15 10.23 6.01
C TRP A 15 4.28 8.75 6.38
N LEU A 16 3.46 8.29 7.32
CA LEU A 16 3.41 6.86 7.68
C LEU A 16 3.02 6.00 6.48
N LEU A 17 1.96 6.38 5.76
CA LEU A 17 1.53 5.66 4.56
C LEU A 17 2.62 5.67 3.47
N GLY A 18 3.25 6.82 3.22
CA GLY A 18 4.36 6.96 2.27
C GLY A 18 5.57 6.10 2.66
N ALA A 19 5.95 6.11 3.94
CA ALA A 19 7.06 5.29 4.44
C ALA A 19 6.77 3.79 4.32
N LEU A 20 5.54 3.35 4.61
CA LEU A 20 5.13 1.95 4.41
C LEU A 20 5.16 1.53 2.94
N MET A 21 4.75 2.41 2.02
CA MET A 21 4.85 2.16 0.57
C MET A 21 6.31 2.05 0.12
N LEU A 22 7.18 2.96 0.59
CA LEU A 22 8.62 2.89 0.29
C LEU A 22 9.24 1.60 0.82
N TRP A 23 8.93 1.23 2.06
CA TRP A 23 9.41 -0.02 2.63
C TRP A 23 8.98 -1.24 1.81
N ALA A 24 7.70 -1.33 1.45
CA ALA A 24 7.17 -2.41 0.64
C ALA A 24 7.84 -2.47 -0.74
N ALA A 25 8.06 -1.31 -1.38
CA ALA A 25 8.75 -1.21 -2.66
C ALA A 25 10.20 -1.69 -2.57
N VAL A 26 10.96 -1.19 -1.58
CA VAL A 26 12.37 -1.56 -1.39
C VAL A 26 12.51 -3.06 -1.12
N SER A 27 11.65 -3.64 -0.27
CA SER A 27 11.65 -5.07 0.02
C SER A 27 11.47 -5.93 -1.24
N LYS A 28 10.58 -5.51 -2.15
CA LYS A 28 10.32 -6.23 -3.42
C LYS A 28 11.43 -6.01 -4.45
N LEU A 29 12.00 -4.80 -4.51
CA LEU A 29 13.10 -4.48 -5.42
C LEU A 29 14.42 -5.16 -5.00
N ALA A 30 14.62 -5.36 -3.70
CA ALA A 30 15.81 -6.08 -3.18
C ALA A 30 15.78 -7.57 -3.54
N ASN A 31 14.59 -8.19 -3.58
CA ASN A 31 14.42 -9.62 -3.88
C ASN A 31 13.32 -9.84 -4.92
N PRO A 32 13.53 -9.47 -6.20
CA PRO A 32 12.50 -9.54 -7.23
C PRO A 32 12.08 -10.97 -7.57
N THR A 33 12.98 -11.94 -7.41
CA THR A 33 12.69 -13.37 -7.62
C THR A 33 11.72 -13.92 -6.58
N ASP A 34 11.88 -13.54 -5.31
CA ASP A 34 11.01 -13.96 -4.22
C ASP A 34 9.62 -13.32 -4.38
N PHE A 35 9.57 -12.07 -4.81
CA PHE A 35 8.31 -11.41 -5.10
C PHE A 35 7.57 -12.06 -6.28
N LEU A 36 8.28 -12.38 -7.36
CA LEU A 36 7.70 -13.11 -8.50
C LEU A 36 7.19 -14.49 -8.09
N SER A 37 7.95 -15.22 -7.28
CA SER A 37 7.53 -16.53 -6.75
C SER A 37 6.27 -16.43 -5.90
N SER A 38 6.15 -15.37 -5.09
CA SER A 38 4.94 -15.07 -4.32
C SER A 38 3.74 -14.82 -5.24
N ILE A 39 3.91 -14.06 -6.33
CA ILE A 39 2.83 -13.83 -7.32
C ILE A 39 2.37 -15.16 -7.95
N TYR A 40 3.29 -16.05 -8.30
CA TYR A 40 2.91 -17.38 -8.81
C TYR A 40 2.21 -18.26 -7.77
N ALA A 41 2.58 -18.13 -6.49
CA ALA A 41 1.97 -18.86 -5.39
C ALA A 41 0.50 -18.51 -5.17
N TYR A 42 0.06 -17.30 -5.53
CA TYR A 42 -1.37 -16.91 -5.48
C TYR A 42 -2.24 -17.70 -6.46
N LYS A 43 -1.67 -18.45 -7.42
CA LYS A 43 -2.39 -19.27 -8.41
C LYS A 43 -3.55 -18.53 -9.07
N THR A 44 -3.33 -17.25 -9.38
CA THR A 44 -4.33 -16.43 -10.09
C THR A 44 -4.42 -16.92 -11.55
N PRO A 45 -5.61 -16.85 -12.18
CA PRO A 45 -5.80 -17.27 -13.57
C PRO A 45 -5.25 -16.22 -14.56
N LEU A 46 -4.07 -15.68 -14.28
CA LEU A 46 -3.39 -14.70 -15.13
C LEU A 46 -2.31 -15.37 -15.98
N PRO A 47 -2.11 -14.95 -17.24
CA PRO A 47 -1.02 -15.46 -18.07
C PRO A 47 0.34 -15.08 -17.47
N ARG A 48 1.32 -15.98 -17.59
CA ARG A 48 2.68 -15.80 -17.05
C ARG A 48 3.34 -14.47 -17.41
N PRO A 49 3.30 -13.99 -18.67
CA PRO A 49 3.92 -12.71 -19.02
C PRO A 49 3.31 -11.53 -18.23
N LEU A 50 2.00 -11.56 -17.99
CA LEU A 50 1.35 -10.49 -17.20
C LEU A 50 1.79 -10.50 -15.74
N MET A 51 2.00 -11.68 -15.14
CA MET A 51 2.55 -11.81 -13.78
C MET A 51 4.00 -11.27 -13.70
N GLN A 52 4.81 -11.52 -14.73
CA GLN A 52 6.17 -10.99 -14.81
C GLN A 52 6.20 -9.47 -14.93
N ILE A 53 5.34 -8.90 -15.77
CA ILE A 53 5.19 -7.45 -15.91
C ILE A 53 4.73 -6.85 -14.56
N ALA A 54 3.75 -7.45 -13.91
CA ALA A 54 3.27 -7.01 -12.59
C ALA A 54 4.38 -7.04 -11.54
N ALA A 55 5.23 -8.09 -11.54
CA ALA A 55 6.35 -8.21 -10.61
C ALA A 55 7.37 -7.08 -10.73
N VAL A 56 7.51 -6.50 -11.92
CA VAL A 56 8.40 -5.36 -12.17
C VAL A 56 7.68 -4.04 -11.92
N VAL A 57 6.48 -3.86 -12.46
CA VAL A 57 5.78 -2.56 -12.46
C VAL A 57 5.27 -2.21 -11.06
N LEU A 58 4.72 -3.18 -10.30
CA LEU A 58 4.13 -2.89 -8.99
C LEU A 58 5.12 -2.26 -7.99
N PRO A 59 6.35 -2.77 -7.81
CA PRO A 59 7.30 -2.15 -6.87
C PRO A 59 7.69 -0.72 -7.27
N TRP A 60 7.85 -0.46 -8.56
CA TRP A 60 8.14 0.90 -9.05
C TRP A 60 6.98 1.86 -8.82
N MET A 61 5.74 1.41 -9.03
CA MET A 61 4.54 2.21 -8.72
C MET A 61 4.45 2.51 -7.22
N GLU A 62 4.70 1.52 -6.35
CA GLU A 62 4.74 1.73 -4.90
C GLU A 62 5.82 2.73 -4.49
N LEU A 63 7.03 2.63 -5.09
CA LEU A 63 8.14 3.54 -4.83
C LEU A 63 7.77 4.97 -5.18
N LEU A 64 7.27 5.19 -6.40
CA LEU A 64 6.87 6.51 -6.88
C LEU A 64 5.75 7.12 -6.03
N CYS A 65 4.71 6.35 -5.76
CA CYS A 65 3.60 6.81 -4.91
C CYS A 65 4.06 7.15 -3.50
N GLY A 66 4.94 6.34 -2.90
CA GLY A 66 5.52 6.60 -1.58
C GLY A 66 6.30 7.92 -1.55
N LEU A 67 7.14 8.18 -2.54
CA LEU A 67 7.88 9.43 -2.68
C LEU A 67 6.97 10.64 -2.87
N LEU A 68 5.97 10.54 -3.75
CA LEU A 68 5.00 11.62 -4.00
C LEU A 68 4.19 11.96 -2.75
N LEU A 69 3.80 10.95 -1.95
CA LEU A 69 3.09 11.17 -0.68
C LEU A 69 3.96 11.90 0.34
N ILE A 70 5.23 11.54 0.47
CA ILE A 70 6.15 12.21 1.40
C ILE A 70 6.41 13.64 0.94
N ALA A 71 6.70 13.82 -0.35
CA ALA A 71 6.96 15.13 -0.93
C ALA A 71 5.71 16.04 -0.99
N ASN A 72 4.51 15.51 -0.76
CA ASN A 72 3.23 16.21 -0.90
C ASN A 72 2.98 16.80 -2.29
N VAL A 73 3.52 16.15 -3.30
CA VAL A 73 3.34 16.53 -4.71
C VAL A 73 2.29 15.60 -5.31
N TRP A 74 1.28 16.14 -5.97
CA TRP A 74 0.17 15.38 -6.57
C TRP A 74 -0.40 14.32 -5.62
N SER A 75 -0.57 14.69 -4.35
CA SER A 75 -0.97 13.76 -3.29
C SER A 75 -2.30 13.09 -3.54
N GLU A 76 -3.24 13.72 -4.26
CA GLU A 76 -4.55 13.13 -4.60
C GLU A 76 -4.37 11.97 -5.59
N THR A 77 -3.62 12.19 -6.66
CA THR A 77 -3.32 11.14 -7.67
C THR A 77 -2.53 10.01 -7.04
N ALA A 78 -1.53 10.33 -6.21
CA ALA A 78 -0.75 9.34 -5.48
C ALA A 78 -1.64 8.50 -4.53
N LEU A 79 -2.54 9.13 -3.77
CA LEU A 79 -3.50 8.44 -2.88
C LEU A 79 -4.46 7.55 -3.67
N ALA A 80 -5.01 8.04 -4.78
CA ALA A 80 -5.90 7.25 -5.65
C ALA A 80 -5.18 6.02 -6.20
N THR A 81 -3.93 6.17 -6.64
CA THR A 81 -3.10 5.06 -7.14
C THR A 81 -2.78 4.07 -6.03
N VAL A 82 -2.41 4.54 -4.83
CA VAL A 82 -2.15 3.68 -3.67
C VAL A 82 -3.40 2.89 -3.28
N ILE A 83 -4.58 3.51 -3.29
CA ILE A 83 -5.85 2.80 -3.04
C ILE A 83 -6.04 1.70 -4.07
N GLY A 84 -5.84 1.98 -5.35
CA GLY A 84 -5.94 0.99 -6.42
C GLY A 84 -4.99 -0.20 -6.21
N LEU A 85 -3.72 0.07 -5.89
CA LEU A 85 -2.72 -0.96 -5.60
C LEU A 85 -3.10 -1.80 -4.38
N LEU A 86 -3.50 -1.15 -3.28
CA LEU A 86 -3.90 -1.84 -2.05
C LEU A 86 -5.15 -2.70 -2.26
N VAL A 87 -6.12 -2.23 -3.06
CA VAL A 87 -7.32 -3.03 -3.41
C VAL A 87 -6.91 -4.29 -4.18
N ILE A 88 -6.00 -4.19 -5.15
CA ILE A 88 -5.47 -5.36 -5.87
C ILE A 88 -4.83 -6.34 -4.88
N PHE A 89 -4.04 -5.85 -3.91
CA PHE A 89 -3.44 -6.69 -2.88
C PHE A 89 -4.47 -7.30 -1.93
N VAL A 90 -5.52 -6.57 -1.55
CA VAL A 90 -6.64 -7.09 -0.74
C VAL A 90 -7.33 -8.24 -1.47
N LEU A 91 -7.61 -8.09 -2.76
CA LEU A 91 -8.24 -9.13 -3.56
C LEU A 91 -7.34 -10.36 -3.70
N ALA A 92 -6.05 -10.16 -3.97
CA ALA A 92 -5.09 -11.25 -4.10
C ALA A 92 -4.90 -12.02 -2.77
N THR A 93 -4.67 -11.30 -1.66
CA THR A 93 -4.49 -11.92 -0.33
C THR A 93 -5.78 -12.53 0.19
N GLY A 94 -6.94 -11.89 -0.05
CA GLY A 94 -8.25 -12.42 0.30
C GLY A 94 -8.59 -13.72 -0.43
N GLN A 95 -8.30 -13.78 -1.73
CA GLN A 95 -8.45 -15.01 -2.50
C GLN A 95 -7.54 -16.13 -1.99
N ALA A 96 -6.28 -15.82 -1.66
CA ALA A 96 -5.33 -16.78 -1.13
C ALA A 96 -5.79 -17.32 0.23
N TRP A 97 -6.24 -16.43 1.11
CA TRP A 97 -6.78 -16.81 2.42
C TRP A 97 -8.04 -17.69 2.30
N ALA A 98 -9.00 -17.29 1.46
CA ALA A 98 -10.23 -18.05 1.22
C ALA A 98 -9.98 -19.46 0.66
N ARG A 99 -8.86 -19.64 -0.05
CA ARG A 99 -8.42 -20.96 -0.58
C ARG A 99 -7.58 -21.76 0.41
N GLY A 100 -7.32 -21.23 1.61
CA GLY A 100 -6.45 -21.88 2.60
C GLY A 100 -5.00 -22.02 2.14
N LEU A 101 -4.55 -21.15 1.25
CA LEU A 101 -3.17 -21.17 0.78
C LEU A 101 -2.27 -20.54 1.84
N ASP A 102 -1.35 -21.33 2.39
CA ASP A 102 -0.34 -20.84 3.33
C ASP A 102 0.82 -20.20 2.54
N ILE A 103 0.59 -18.95 2.13
CA ILE A 103 1.51 -18.20 1.28
C ILE A 103 2.07 -17.02 2.05
N SER A 104 3.40 -16.84 2.00
CA SER A 104 4.05 -15.58 2.35
C SER A 104 3.64 -14.50 1.34
N CYS A 105 3.12 -13.37 1.83
CA CYS A 105 2.66 -12.31 0.94
C CYS A 105 3.77 -11.60 0.16
N GLY A 106 5.06 -11.86 0.51
CA GLY A 106 6.22 -11.23 -0.13
C GLY A 106 6.29 -9.70 0.04
N CYS A 107 5.39 -9.12 0.86
CA CYS A 107 5.29 -7.67 1.02
C CYS A 107 6.32 -7.09 2.00
N PHE A 108 6.81 -7.90 2.94
CA PHE A 108 7.79 -7.49 3.94
C PHE A 108 8.86 -8.57 4.08
N ASN A 109 10.02 -8.32 3.51
CA ASN A 109 11.19 -9.17 3.75
C ASN A 109 12.00 -8.57 4.90
N LEU A 110 11.76 -9.07 6.13
CA LEU A 110 12.47 -8.64 7.33
C LEU A 110 13.86 -9.28 7.44
N GLU A 111 14.23 -10.19 6.55
CA GLU A 111 15.57 -10.75 6.48
C GLU A 111 16.65 -9.70 6.17
N ILE A 112 16.27 -8.61 5.47
CA ILE A 112 17.15 -7.46 5.21
C ILE A 112 17.66 -6.87 6.54
N PHE A 113 16.94 -7.07 7.65
CA PHE A 113 17.33 -6.63 9.02
C PHE A 113 17.87 -7.75 9.90
N GLY A 114 18.21 -8.91 9.32
CA GLY A 114 18.78 -10.03 10.09
C GLY A 114 17.76 -10.81 10.94
N ALA A 115 16.47 -10.67 10.64
CA ALA A 115 15.43 -11.44 11.33
C ALA A 115 15.40 -12.88 10.83
N ASP A 116 15.45 -13.83 11.77
CA ASP A 116 15.51 -15.25 11.48
C ASP A 116 14.15 -15.77 10.97
N ARG A 117 14.11 -16.36 9.77
CA ARG A 117 12.89 -16.94 9.14
C ARG A 117 12.21 -18.02 9.97
N SER A 118 12.89 -18.54 10.99
CA SER A 118 12.36 -19.58 11.86
C SER A 118 11.37 -19.06 12.91
N SER A 119 11.32 -17.74 13.14
CA SER A 119 10.45 -17.17 14.18
C SER A 119 8.97 -17.27 13.79
N LYS A 120 8.15 -17.82 14.72
CA LYS A 120 6.68 -17.93 14.54
C LYS A 120 6.01 -16.58 14.29
N LEU A 121 6.55 -15.51 14.86
CA LEU A 121 6.08 -14.14 14.67
C LEU A 121 6.25 -13.68 13.22
N LEU A 122 7.37 -13.99 12.60
CA LEU A 122 7.65 -13.61 11.23
C LEU A 122 6.68 -14.28 10.26
N LYS A 123 6.47 -15.59 10.42
CA LYS A 123 5.50 -16.36 9.64
C LYS A 123 4.07 -15.83 9.79
N PHE A 124 3.70 -15.36 10.99
CA PHE A 124 2.39 -14.76 11.22
C PHE A 124 2.24 -13.41 10.50
N ILE A 125 3.26 -12.53 10.58
CA ILE A 125 3.26 -11.21 9.92
C ILE A 125 3.27 -11.35 8.38
N GLU A 126 3.90 -12.40 7.86
CA GLU A 126 3.95 -12.71 6.43
C GLU A 126 2.72 -13.49 5.94
N SER A 127 1.85 -13.97 6.83
CA SER A 127 0.68 -14.75 6.45
C SER A 127 -0.31 -13.96 5.61
N ALA A 128 -0.99 -14.64 4.68
CA ALA A 128 -1.99 -14.03 3.80
C ALA A 128 -3.14 -13.39 4.57
N SER A 129 -3.55 -13.97 5.70
CA SER A 129 -4.61 -13.42 6.57
C SER A 129 -4.19 -12.08 7.20
N PHE A 130 -3.00 -12.01 7.79
CA PHE A 130 -2.49 -10.76 8.37
C PHE A 130 -2.32 -9.68 7.29
N ALA A 131 -1.79 -10.04 6.13
CA ALA A 131 -1.63 -9.13 5.00
C ALA A 131 -2.98 -8.58 4.52
N PHE A 132 -4.02 -9.41 4.47
CA PHE A 132 -5.38 -8.99 4.12
C PHE A 132 -5.91 -7.90 5.06
N PHE A 133 -5.91 -8.16 6.37
CA PHE A 133 -6.41 -7.19 7.36
C PHE A 133 -5.59 -5.90 7.39
N ARG A 134 -4.27 -6.01 7.32
CA ARG A 134 -3.37 -4.86 7.23
C ARG A 134 -3.68 -3.99 6.02
N ASN A 135 -3.81 -4.59 4.83
CA ASN A 135 -4.11 -3.87 3.60
C ASN A 135 -5.50 -3.21 3.65
N LEU A 136 -6.49 -3.85 4.28
CA LEU A 136 -7.82 -3.28 4.49
C LEU A 136 -7.77 -2.01 5.35
N VAL A 137 -6.99 -2.03 6.42
CA VAL A 137 -6.75 -0.84 7.27
C VAL A 137 -6.05 0.26 6.47
N LEU A 138 -5.05 -0.08 5.66
CA LEU A 138 -4.34 0.89 4.83
C LEU A 138 -5.24 1.51 3.74
N VAL A 139 -6.12 0.73 3.11
CA VAL A 139 -7.14 1.24 2.17
C VAL A 139 -8.06 2.24 2.86
N SER A 140 -8.55 1.91 4.05
CA SER A 140 -9.42 2.79 4.83
C SER A 140 -8.72 4.10 5.18
N LEU A 141 -7.47 4.03 5.61
CA LEU A 141 -6.65 5.18 5.93
C LEU A 141 -6.38 6.07 4.70
N ALA A 142 -5.98 5.46 3.59
CA ALA A 142 -5.76 6.18 2.33
C ALA A 142 -7.05 6.84 1.82
N GLY A 143 -8.20 6.16 1.94
CA GLY A 143 -9.51 6.69 1.60
C GLY A 143 -9.92 7.90 2.45
N MET A 144 -9.64 7.87 3.76
CA MET A 144 -9.87 9.02 4.64
C MET A 144 -8.99 10.22 4.26
N LEU A 145 -7.70 9.98 3.97
CA LEU A 145 -6.78 11.01 3.51
C LEU A 145 -7.23 11.63 2.18
N LEU A 146 -7.67 10.80 1.23
CA LEU A 146 -8.15 11.27 -0.06
C LEU A 146 -9.42 12.12 0.08
N ARG A 147 -10.42 11.63 0.84
CA ARG A 147 -11.66 12.40 1.09
C ARG A 147 -11.39 13.77 1.70
N ARG A 148 -10.47 13.84 2.65
CA ARG A 148 -10.09 15.12 3.24
C ARG A 148 -9.50 16.06 2.20
N ARG A 149 -8.56 15.57 1.38
CA ARG A 149 -7.94 16.35 0.32
C ARG A 149 -8.95 16.88 -0.68
N LEU A 150 -9.88 16.05 -1.11
CA LEU A 150 -10.94 16.48 -2.03
C LEU A 150 -11.84 17.56 -1.40
N ASN A 151 -12.20 17.40 -0.13
CA ASN A 151 -12.99 18.43 0.58
C ASN A 151 -12.24 19.76 0.74
N GLU A 152 -10.91 19.74 0.92
CA GLU A 152 -10.07 20.95 0.96
C GLU A 152 -10.09 21.69 -0.40
N LEU A 153 -10.09 20.94 -1.51
CA LEU A 153 -10.15 21.50 -2.86
C LEU A 153 -11.53 22.08 -3.16
N ASP A 154 -12.61 21.37 -2.82
CA ASP A 154 -14.00 21.82 -3.03
C ASP A 154 -14.33 23.03 -2.13
N GLY A 155 -13.88 23.03 -0.88
CA GLY A 155 -14.07 24.14 0.07
C GLY A 155 -13.30 25.41 -0.33
N GLY A 156 -12.17 25.28 -1.01
CA GLY A 156 -11.40 26.40 -1.54
C GLY A 156 -12.03 27.05 -2.78
N SER A 157 -12.87 26.30 -3.51
CA SER A 157 -13.56 26.79 -4.70
C SER A 157 -14.86 27.58 -4.41
N THR A 158 -15.37 27.53 -3.17
CA THR A 158 -16.65 28.19 -2.81
C THR A 158 -16.51 29.57 -2.18
N ASN A 159 -15.34 30.23 -2.25
CA ASN A 159 -15.16 31.60 -1.83
C ASN A 159 -14.89 32.53 -3.04
N PRO A 160 -15.94 32.99 -3.79
CA PRO A 160 -15.76 33.87 -4.95
C PRO A 160 -15.63 35.34 -4.58
N LEU A 161 -15.45 35.71 -3.29
CA LEU A 161 -15.46 37.10 -2.81
C LEU A 161 -14.26 37.44 -1.94
N THR A 162 -13.06 37.45 -2.50
CA THR A 162 -12.04 38.42 -2.13
C THR A 162 -11.43 39.00 -3.39
N PRO A 163 -11.97 40.11 -3.95
CA PRO A 163 -11.22 40.92 -4.86
C PRO A 163 -10.19 41.74 -4.05
N PHE A 164 -8.88 41.57 -4.40
CA PHE A 164 -7.72 42.40 -4.03
C PHE A 164 -7.23 42.37 -2.58
#